data_b1ffcd073f201cb0d3c793801b160204
#
_entry.id   b1ffcd073f201cb0d3c793801b160204
#
_cell.length_a   1.000
_cell.length_b   1.000
_cell.length_c   1.000
_cell.angle_alpha   90.00
_cell.angle_beta   90.00
_cell.angle_gamma   90.00
#
_symmetry.space_group_name_H-M   'P 1'
#
loop_
_entity.id
_entity.type
_entity.pdbx_description
1 polymer ?
#
loop_
_entity_poly.entity_id
_entity_poly.type
_entity_poly.pdbx_seq_one_letter_code
_entity_poly.pdbx_strand_id
1 'polypeptide(L)'
;AEIERRTKRLDAEYQLRLKERELGLAELELERRTLTAHAAVEEARGAAERAAAASELARLTLERSCAEQESAVARLRREGELAEARHALEVAEARRLADATVTSSVQYRAEPFVDGVLHVSDRRIPLNGVIDDALADRVTDAIAFFNNRSRELPIFLVIDSSPGGSVMAGTRIVRAMQSSEAPVHVLVKSYAASMAAVLVTTADHSYAYPNAILL
;
A
#
# COMPACT_ATOMS: atom_id res chain seq x y z
N ALA A 1 -19.82 4.06 117.31
CA ALA A 1 -18.55 3.35 116.92
C ALA A 1 -18.78 2.25 115.85
N GLU A 2 -19.82 1.40 115.97
CA GLU A 2 -20.04 0.26 114.99
C GLU A 2 -20.65 0.73 113.65
N ILE A 3 -21.60 1.65 113.72
CA ILE A 3 -22.24 2.31 112.58
C ILE A 3 -21.18 3.08 111.73
N GLU A 4 -20.33 3.83 112.38
CA GLU A 4 -19.25 4.61 111.75
C GLU A 4 -18.24 3.72 111.04
N ARG A 5 -17.89 2.56 111.60
CA ARG A 5 -17.02 1.56 110.91
C ARG A 5 -17.68 0.93 109.67
N ARG A 6 -18.99 0.71 109.78
CA ARG A 6 -19.76 0.13 108.63
C ARG A 6 -19.92 1.12 107.49
N THR A 7 -20.14 2.45 107.81
CA THR A 7 -20.22 3.49 106.80
C THR A 7 -18.89 3.71 106.13
N LYS A 8 -17.77 3.74 106.84
CA LYS A 8 -16.43 3.84 106.29
C LYS A 8 -16.07 2.64 105.38
N ARG A 9 -16.55 1.45 105.71
CA ARG A 9 -16.37 0.26 104.90
C ARG A 9 -17.14 0.34 103.58
N LEU A 10 -18.41 0.74 103.63
CA LEU A 10 -19.24 0.95 102.45
C LEU A 10 -18.72 2.03 101.54
N ASP A 11 -18.22 3.14 102.10
CA ASP A 11 -17.57 4.19 101.32
C ASP A 11 -16.28 3.71 100.62
N ALA A 12 -15.48 2.90 101.30
CA ALA A 12 -14.26 2.31 100.70
C ALA A 12 -14.59 1.30 99.56
N GLU A 13 -15.63 0.50 99.81
CA GLU A 13 -16.10 -0.44 98.75
C GLU A 13 -16.69 0.34 97.55
N TYR A 14 -17.42 1.40 97.81
CA TYR A 14 -17.94 2.26 96.73
C TYR A 14 -16.83 2.94 95.94
N GLN A 15 -15.84 3.47 96.58
CA GLN A 15 -14.67 4.09 95.90
C GLN A 15 -13.83 3.08 95.15
N LEU A 16 -13.69 1.84 95.63
CA LEU A 16 -13.04 0.76 94.93
C LEU A 16 -13.78 0.39 93.62
N ARG A 17 -15.10 0.24 93.70
CA ARG A 17 -15.92 -0.05 92.48
C ARG A 17 -15.90 1.11 91.50
N LEU A 18 -15.84 2.37 91.91
CA LEU A 18 -15.68 3.48 90.99
C LEU A 18 -14.34 3.46 90.29
N LYS A 19 -13.23 3.17 91.00
CA LYS A 19 -11.91 3.00 90.38
C LYS A 19 -11.83 1.82 89.40
N GLU A 20 -12.42 0.67 89.76
CA GLU A 20 -12.50 -0.47 88.88
C GLU A 20 -13.26 -0.16 87.58
N ARG A 21 -14.34 0.61 87.70
CA ARG A 21 -15.12 1.06 86.55
C ARG A 21 -14.38 2.09 85.72
N GLU A 22 -13.65 3.00 86.29
CA GLU A 22 -12.79 3.96 85.58
C GLU A 22 -11.64 3.24 84.82
N LEU A 23 -10.99 2.27 85.49
CA LEU A 23 -9.98 1.43 84.83
C LEU A 23 -10.55 0.66 83.67
N GLY A 24 -11.72 0.00 83.81
CA GLY A 24 -12.35 -0.73 82.70
C GLY A 24 -12.75 0.18 81.54
N LEU A 25 -13.21 1.45 81.84
CA LEU A 25 -13.46 2.41 80.77
C LEU A 25 -12.17 2.85 80.05
N ALA A 26 -11.08 3.07 80.80
CA ALA A 26 -9.79 3.43 80.19
C ALA A 26 -9.22 2.30 79.36
N GLU A 27 -9.36 1.04 79.79
CA GLU A 27 -8.96 -0.14 78.96
C GLU A 27 -9.75 -0.24 77.64
N LEU A 28 -11.08 -0.07 77.71
CA LEU A 28 -11.96 -0.06 76.54
C LEU A 28 -11.63 1.10 75.57
N GLU A 29 -11.33 2.30 76.11
CA GLU A 29 -10.87 3.41 75.26
C GLU A 29 -9.53 3.14 74.60
N LEU A 30 -8.59 2.52 75.31
CA LEU A 30 -7.31 2.15 74.75
C LEU A 30 -7.49 1.07 73.62
N GLU A 31 -8.29 0.03 73.87
CA GLU A 31 -8.62 -0.96 72.95
C GLU A 31 -9.29 -0.37 71.68
N ARG A 32 -10.24 0.52 71.84
CA ARG A 32 -10.86 1.24 70.73
C ARG A 32 -9.83 2.04 69.93
N ARG A 33 -8.90 2.72 70.58
CA ARG A 33 -7.84 3.51 69.92
C ARG A 33 -6.88 2.62 69.14
N THR A 34 -6.53 1.48 69.72
CA THR A 34 -5.64 0.52 69.01
C THR A 34 -6.35 -0.09 67.78
N LEU A 35 -7.62 -0.46 67.88
CA LEU A 35 -8.39 -0.98 66.74
C LEU A 35 -8.57 0.08 65.64
N THR A 36 -8.85 1.33 66.00
CA THR A 36 -8.95 2.42 65.01
C THR A 36 -7.61 2.74 64.36
N ALA A 37 -6.50 2.68 65.10
CA ALA A 37 -5.17 2.84 64.53
C ALA A 37 -4.78 1.70 63.60
N HIS A 38 -5.10 0.45 63.96
CA HIS A 38 -4.88 -0.70 63.06
C HIS A 38 -5.71 -0.58 61.79
N ALA A 39 -7.00 -0.23 61.87
CA ALA A 39 -7.84 -0.03 60.69
C ALA A 39 -7.29 1.06 59.76
N ALA A 40 -6.81 2.17 60.32
CA ALA A 40 -6.21 3.26 59.55
C ALA A 40 -4.90 2.81 58.82
N VAL A 41 -4.08 2.00 59.52
CA VAL A 41 -2.85 1.45 58.91
C VAL A 41 -3.18 0.49 57.75
N GLU A 42 -4.16 -0.40 57.93
CA GLU A 42 -4.59 -1.33 56.88
C GLU A 42 -5.21 -0.60 55.66
N GLU A 43 -5.99 0.45 55.93
CA GLU A 43 -6.55 1.29 54.88
C GLU A 43 -5.46 2.04 54.12
N ALA A 44 -4.48 2.62 54.81
CA ALA A 44 -3.35 3.29 54.20
C ALA A 44 -2.49 2.31 53.36
N ARG A 45 -2.27 1.11 53.88
CA ARG A 45 -1.56 0.05 53.15
C ARG A 45 -2.31 -0.36 51.85
N GLY A 46 -3.60 -0.61 51.96
CA GLY A 46 -4.43 -0.92 50.81
C GLY A 46 -4.51 0.19 49.77
N ALA A 47 -4.49 1.46 50.23
CA ALA A 47 -4.42 2.62 49.34
C ALA A 47 -3.05 2.69 48.60
N ALA A 48 -1.95 2.45 49.33
CA ALA A 48 -0.61 2.43 48.74
C ALA A 48 -0.44 1.29 47.69
N GLU A 49 -0.94 0.11 48.00
CA GLU A 49 -0.92 -1.04 47.08
C GLU A 49 -1.73 -0.73 45.82
N ARG A 50 -2.92 -0.13 45.96
CA ARG A 50 -3.74 0.28 44.78
C ARG A 50 -3.04 1.36 43.96
N ALA A 51 -2.40 2.34 44.57
CA ALA A 51 -1.65 3.39 43.88
C ALA A 51 -0.44 2.81 43.13
N ALA A 52 0.28 1.87 43.76
CA ALA A 52 1.40 1.18 43.09
C ALA A 52 0.93 0.35 41.88
N ALA A 53 -0.17 -0.40 42.01
CA ALA A 53 -0.74 -1.15 40.91
C ALA A 53 -1.24 -0.24 39.78
N ALA A 54 -1.86 0.88 40.10
CA ALA A 54 -2.29 1.86 39.09
C ALA A 54 -1.12 2.50 38.35
N SER A 55 -0.01 2.81 39.03
CA SER A 55 1.18 3.36 38.42
C SER A 55 1.88 2.35 37.49
N GLU A 56 1.91 1.08 37.89
CA GLU A 56 2.47 -0.01 37.06
C GLU A 56 1.61 -0.25 35.81
N LEU A 57 0.29 -0.24 35.94
CA LEU A 57 -0.62 -0.36 34.80
C LEU A 57 -0.45 0.80 33.82
N ALA A 58 -0.31 2.03 34.35
CA ALA A 58 -0.07 3.21 33.51
C ALA A 58 1.26 3.11 32.76
N ARG A 59 2.32 2.60 33.41
CA ARG A 59 3.61 2.35 32.79
C ARG A 59 3.50 1.33 31.66
N LEU A 60 2.87 0.18 31.92
CA LEU A 60 2.68 -0.87 30.90
C LEU A 60 1.83 -0.41 29.72
N THR A 61 0.79 0.39 29.96
CA THR A 61 -0.03 0.95 28.87
C THR A 61 0.76 1.93 28.02
N LEU A 62 1.62 2.74 28.62
CA LEU A 62 2.51 3.64 27.88
C LEU A 62 3.54 2.87 27.06
N GLU A 63 4.21 1.88 27.63
CA GLU A 63 5.16 1.03 26.94
C GLU A 63 4.52 0.33 25.74
N ARG A 64 3.31 -0.20 25.91
CA ARG A 64 2.56 -0.81 24.82
C ARG A 64 2.22 0.19 23.71
N SER A 65 1.76 1.39 24.05
CA SER A 65 1.44 2.41 23.06
C SER A 65 2.69 2.87 22.28
N CYS A 66 3.84 3.00 22.96
CA CYS A 66 5.11 3.31 22.31
C CYS A 66 5.52 2.19 21.32
N ALA A 67 5.44 0.94 21.73
CA ALA A 67 5.76 -0.20 20.86
C ALA A 67 4.83 -0.30 19.63
N GLU A 68 3.54 -0.02 19.82
CA GLU A 68 2.56 0.05 18.73
C GLU A 68 2.89 1.19 17.75
N GLN A 69 3.26 2.37 18.24
CA GLN A 69 3.68 3.50 17.39
C GLN A 69 4.98 3.21 16.65
N GLU A 70 5.99 2.64 17.30
CA GLU A 70 7.24 2.25 16.66
C GLU A 70 7.01 1.22 15.54
N SER A 71 6.14 0.24 15.78
CA SER A 71 5.79 -0.76 14.77
C SER A 71 5.04 -0.16 13.57
N ALA A 72 4.18 0.84 13.81
CA ALA A 72 3.48 1.56 12.76
C ALA A 72 4.44 2.41 11.92
N VAL A 73 5.37 3.12 12.56
CA VAL A 73 6.42 3.89 11.85
C VAL A 73 7.31 2.97 11.02
N ALA A 74 7.71 1.81 11.57
CA ALA A 74 8.51 0.84 10.83
C ALA A 74 7.77 0.28 9.60
N ARG A 75 6.45 0.06 9.69
CA ARG A 75 5.63 -0.32 8.54
C ARG A 75 5.60 0.77 7.47
N LEU A 76 5.30 1.99 7.86
CA LEU A 76 5.24 3.12 6.91
C LEU A 76 6.58 3.35 6.19
N ARG A 77 7.71 3.19 6.89
CA ARG A 77 9.05 3.27 6.27
C ARG A 77 9.24 2.18 5.22
N ARG A 78 8.91 0.92 5.54
CA ARG A 78 9.00 -0.20 4.57
C ARG A 78 8.08 -0.01 3.36
N GLU A 79 6.87 0.50 3.57
CA GLU A 79 5.94 0.81 2.48
C GLU A 79 6.49 1.93 1.58
N GLY A 80 7.10 2.96 2.18
CA GLY A 80 7.79 4.03 1.44
C GLY A 80 8.96 3.50 0.62
N GLU A 81 9.86 2.71 1.21
CA GLU A 81 10.99 2.08 0.51
C GLU A 81 10.54 1.18 -0.65
N LEU A 82 9.47 0.41 -0.45
CA LEU A 82 8.88 -0.41 -1.50
C LEU A 82 8.27 0.43 -2.64
N ALA A 83 7.61 1.53 -2.32
CA ALA A 83 7.05 2.43 -3.31
C ALA A 83 8.17 3.11 -4.14
N GLU A 84 9.22 3.58 -3.48
CA GLU A 84 10.40 4.16 -4.15
C GLU A 84 11.10 3.12 -5.05
N ALA A 85 11.28 1.88 -4.58
CA ALA A 85 11.89 0.82 -5.37
C ALA A 85 11.05 0.45 -6.60
N ARG A 86 9.71 0.40 -6.47
CA ARG A 86 8.80 0.18 -7.61
C ARG A 86 8.89 1.32 -8.62
N HIS A 87 8.85 2.55 -8.16
CA HIS A 87 8.97 3.73 -9.03
C HIS A 87 10.33 3.77 -9.75
N ALA A 88 11.43 3.45 -9.05
CA ALA A 88 12.75 3.35 -9.67
C ALA A 88 12.80 2.26 -10.75
N LEU A 89 12.16 1.11 -10.53
CA LEU A 89 12.05 0.03 -11.50
C LEU A 89 11.26 0.50 -12.75
N GLU A 90 10.10 1.12 -12.56
CA GLU A 90 9.26 1.64 -13.66
C GLU A 90 10.02 2.68 -14.49
N VAL A 91 10.75 3.59 -13.84
CA VAL A 91 11.59 4.59 -14.53
C VAL A 91 12.73 3.91 -15.30
N ALA A 92 13.37 2.90 -14.71
CA ALA A 92 14.44 2.16 -15.38
C ALA A 92 13.93 1.38 -16.59
N GLU A 93 12.76 0.74 -16.49
CA GLU A 93 12.11 0.06 -17.60
C GLU A 93 11.71 1.03 -18.71
N ALA A 94 11.12 2.17 -18.34
CA ALA A 94 10.77 3.22 -19.29
C ALA A 94 12.00 3.77 -20.02
N ARG A 95 13.11 3.98 -19.32
CA ARG A 95 14.39 4.38 -19.93
C ARG A 95 14.93 3.31 -20.86
N ARG A 96 14.96 2.05 -20.44
CA ARG A 96 15.42 0.94 -21.30
C ARG A 96 14.60 0.82 -22.58
N LEU A 97 13.27 1.00 -22.49
CA LEU A 97 12.39 1.02 -23.65
C LEU A 97 12.68 2.24 -24.54
N ALA A 98 12.89 3.41 -23.96
CA ALA A 98 13.27 4.60 -24.69
C ALA A 98 14.64 4.43 -25.39
N ASP A 99 15.66 3.94 -24.68
CA ASP A 99 17.01 3.72 -25.22
C ASP A 99 17.01 2.62 -26.30
N ALA A 100 16.19 1.59 -26.17
CA ALA A 100 16.02 0.55 -27.18
C ALA A 100 15.34 1.09 -28.48
N THR A 101 14.66 2.23 -28.38
CA THR A 101 13.99 2.89 -29.52
C THR A 101 14.77 4.03 -30.14
N VAL A 102 15.79 4.53 -29.44
CA VAL A 102 16.61 5.65 -29.92
C VAL A 102 17.85 5.09 -30.64
N THR A 103 17.81 5.12 -31.89
CA THR A 103 19.02 5.10 -32.71
C THR A 103 19.04 6.35 -33.56
N SER A 104 20.25 6.89 -33.79
CA SER A 104 20.68 7.83 -34.83
C SER A 104 19.57 8.66 -35.52
N SER A 105 19.88 9.78 -36.06
CA SER A 105 19.01 10.71 -36.78
C SER A 105 17.90 10.01 -37.56
N VAL A 106 16.64 10.17 -37.09
CA VAL A 106 15.45 9.59 -37.72
C VAL A 106 15.34 10.17 -39.14
N GLN A 107 15.34 9.28 -40.13
CA GLN A 107 15.11 9.67 -41.52
C GLN A 107 13.61 9.50 -41.86
N TYR A 108 12.98 10.61 -42.23
CA TYR A 108 11.60 10.59 -42.71
C TYR A 108 11.61 10.50 -44.22
N ARG A 109 11.04 9.43 -44.77
CA ARG A 109 10.93 9.19 -46.24
C ARG A 109 9.50 8.86 -46.59
N ALA A 110 8.96 9.53 -47.61
CA ALA A 110 7.64 9.17 -48.16
C ALA A 110 7.66 7.77 -48.80
N GLU A 111 8.75 7.43 -49.47
CA GLU A 111 9.03 6.07 -49.93
C GLU A 111 10.14 5.46 -49.05
N PRO A 112 9.75 4.63 -48.07
CA PRO A 112 10.69 4.14 -47.08
C PRO A 112 11.54 2.94 -47.56
N PHE A 113 11.15 2.24 -48.62
CA PHE A 113 11.87 1.08 -49.16
C PHE A 113 12.75 1.49 -50.34
N VAL A 114 14.05 1.57 -50.11
CA VAL A 114 15.03 2.03 -51.10
C VAL A 114 16.19 1.05 -51.14
N ASP A 115 16.58 0.64 -52.34
CA ASP A 115 17.72 -0.25 -52.60
C ASP A 115 17.72 -1.55 -51.78
N GLY A 116 16.53 -2.12 -51.54
CA GLY A 116 16.36 -3.34 -50.74
C GLY A 116 16.39 -3.11 -49.23
N VAL A 117 16.45 -1.87 -48.75
CA VAL A 117 16.47 -1.51 -47.34
C VAL A 117 15.20 -0.74 -46.97
N LEU A 118 14.53 -1.21 -45.94
CA LEU A 118 13.38 -0.52 -45.34
C LEU A 118 13.84 0.47 -44.28
N HIS A 119 13.64 1.77 -44.51
CA HIS A 119 13.91 2.83 -43.55
C HIS A 119 12.69 3.12 -42.68
N VAL A 120 12.67 2.54 -41.48
CA VAL A 120 11.58 2.72 -40.53
C VAL A 120 11.85 3.97 -39.66
N SER A 121 10.92 4.91 -39.70
CA SER A 121 10.99 6.11 -38.85
C SER A 121 10.50 5.87 -37.43
N ASP A 122 10.47 6.89 -36.58
CA ASP A 122 9.86 6.90 -35.24
C ASP A 122 8.33 6.84 -35.27
N ARG A 123 7.71 7.03 -36.47
CA ARG A 123 6.26 6.89 -36.70
C ARG A 123 5.86 5.41 -36.72
N ARG A 124 6.25 4.66 -35.69
CA ARG A 124 6.03 3.24 -35.54
C ARG A 124 5.15 2.89 -34.38
N ILE A 125 4.24 1.95 -34.60
CA ILE A 125 3.26 1.47 -33.63
C ILE A 125 3.53 -0.03 -33.41
N PRO A 126 3.97 -0.46 -32.23
CA PRO A 126 4.13 -1.88 -31.95
C PRO A 126 2.78 -2.57 -31.79
N LEU A 127 2.60 -3.70 -32.50
CA LEU A 127 1.46 -4.60 -32.35
C LEU A 127 1.95 -5.97 -31.97
N ASN A 128 2.01 -6.29 -30.70
CA ASN A 128 2.51 -7.56 -30.19
C ASN A 128 1.50 -8.22 -29.25
N GLY A 129 1.52 -9.56 -29.19
CA GLY A 129 0.62 -10.36 -28.38
C GLY A 129 -0.77 -10.48 -28.98
N VAL A 130 -1.75 -10.77 -28.11
CA VAL A 130 -3.14 -11.00 -28.53
C VAL A 130 -3.81 -9.68 -28.88
N ILE A 131 -4.53 -9.67 -30.01
CA ILE A 131 -5.34 -8.52 -30.43
C ILE A 131 -6.63 -8.52 -29.62
N ASP A 132 -6.67 -7.65 -28.62
CA ASP A 132 -7.82 -7.36 -27.75
C ASP A 132 -8.28 -5.90 -27.91
N ASP A 133 -9.33 -5.51 -27.18
CA ASP A 133 -9.86 -4.16 -27.25
C ASP A 133 -8.85 -3.11 -26.78
N ALA A 134 -8.05 -3.41 -25.74
CA ALA A 134 -7.06 -2.49 -25.22
C ALA A 134 -5.90 -2.25 -26.22
N LEU A 135 -5.47 -3.29 -26.94
CA LEU A 135 -4.48 -3.15 -28.02
C LEU A 135 -5.07 -2.37 -29.20
N ALA A 136 -6.34 -2.65 -29.56
CA ALA A 136 -7.01 -1.93 -30.63
C ALA A 136 -7.15 -0.42 -30.31
N ASP A 137 -7.52 -0.05 -29.09
CA ASP A 137 -7.59 1.34 -28.67
C ASP A 137 -6.23 2.04 -28.82
N ARG A 138 -5.17 1.44 -28.28
CA ARG A 138 -3.80 2.02 -28.40
C ARG A 138 -3.34 2.19 -29.84
N VAL A 139 -3.60 1.19 -30.69
CA VAL A 139 -3.19 1.23 -32.10
C VAL A 139 -3.98 2.28 -32.88
N THR A 140 -5.30 2.33 -32.71
CA THR A 140 -6.15 3.31 -33.40
C THR A 140 -5.84 4.75 -32.97
N ASP A 141 -5.62 4.99 -31.68
CA ASP A 141 -5.22 6.29 -31.16
C ASP A 141 -3.84 6.74 -31.70
N ALA A 142 -2.88 5.79 -31.78
CA ALA A 142 -1.56 6.07 -32.33
C ALA A 142 -1.61 6.36 -33.84
N ILE A 143 -2.44 5.64 -34.60
CA ILE A 143 -2.66 5.95 -36.04
C ILE A 143 -3.21 7.37 -36.17
N ALA A 144 -4.26 7.72 -35.43
CA ALA A 144 -4.86 9.06 -35.44
C ALA A 144 -3.84 10.14 -35.06
N PHE A 145 -3.02 9.88 -34.04
CA PHE A 145 -1.96 10.81 -33.60
C PHE A 145 -0.93 11.08 -34.69
N PHE A 146 -0.42 10.03 -35.34
CA PHE A 146 0.56 10.20 -36.42
C PHE A 146 -0.06 10.80 -37.69
N ASN A 147 -1.27 10.42 -38.03
CA ASN A 147 -2.00 10.99 -39.17
C ASN A 147 -2.19 12.51 -39.01
N ASN A 148 -2.52 12.99 -37.82
CA ASN A 148 -2.66 14.41 -37.52
C ASN A 148 -1.32 15.20 -37.58
N ARG A 149 -0.18 14.52 -37.42
CA ARG A 149 1.14 15.13 -37.52
C ARG A 149 1.67 15.25 -38.95
N SER A 150 1.40 14.28 -39.79
CA SER A 150 1.75 14.30 -41.20
C SER A 150 0.87 13.30 -41.94
N ARG A 151 0.30 13.72 -43.07
CA ARG A 151 -0.52 12.90 -43.94
C ARG A 151 0.27 12.26 -45.09
N GLU A 152 1.54 12.69 -45.29
CA GLU A 152 2.40 12.22 -46.36
C GLU A 152 3.39 11.15 -45.93
N LEU A 153 3.78 11.18 -44.67
CA LEU A 153 4.80 10.28 -44.14
C LEU A 153 4.17 8.98 -43.65
N PRO A 154 4.75 7.82 -44.00
CA PRO A 154 4.19 6.54 -43.61
C PRO A 154 4.18 6.31 -42.13
N ILE A 155 3.15 5.60 -41.66
CA ILE A 155 3.01 5.06 -40.34
C ILE A 155 3.36 3.58 -40.37
N PHE A 156 4.25 3.10 -39.50
CA PHE A 156 4.67 1.70 -39.49
C PHE A 156 3.99 0.94 -38.36
N LEU A 157 3.13 0.00 -38.69
CA LEU A 157 2.62 -0.98 -37.73
C LEU A 157 3.59 -2.16 -37.66
N VAL A 158 4.30 -2.31 -36.57
CA VAL A 158 5.38 -3.30 -36.41
C VAL A 158 4.88 -4.49 -35.60
N ILE A 159 4.83 -5.64 -36.22
CA ILE A 159 4.42 -6.90 -35.59
C ILE A 159 5.69 -7.75 -35.39
N ASP A 160 6.15 -7.84 -34.13
CA ASP A 160 7.21 -8.79 -33.81
C ASP A 160 6.63 -10.20 -33.65
N SER A 161 5.65 -10.36 -32.75
CA SER A 161 4.93 -11.62 -32.58
C SER A 161 3.48 -11.39 -32.18
N SER A 162 2.53 -11.83 -33.01
CA SER A 162 1.10 -11.79 -32.69
C SER A 162 0.38 -13.04 -33.19
N PRO A 163 -0.31 -13.77 -32.28
CA PRO A 163 -1.14 -14.93 -32.72
C PRO A 163 -2.49 -14.51 -33.30
N GLY A 164 -2.75 -13.21 -33.40
CA GLY A 164 -4.08 -12.68 -33.71
C GLY A 164 -4.93 -12.47 -32.48
N GLY A 165 -6.24 -12.59 -32.58
CA GLY A 165 -7.17 -12.41 -31.46
C GLY A 165 -8.57 -12.03 -31.93
N SER A 166 -9.19 -11.08 -31.21
CA SER A 166 -10.55 -10.63 -31.46
C SER A 166 -10.73 -10.04 -32.85
N VAL A 167 -11.63 -10.63 -33.63
CA VAL A 167 -12.02 -10.11 -34.94
C VAL A 167 -12.61 -8.70 -34.85
N MET A 168 -13.38 -8.42 -33.82
CA MET A 168 -13.96 -7.09 -33.61
C MET A 168 -12.89 -6.04 -33.36
N ALA A 169 -11.94 -6.32 -32.47
CA ALA A 169 -10.82 -5.45 -32.18
C ALA A 169 -9.91 -5.24 -33.41
N GLY A 170 -9.60 -6.32 -34.14
CA GLY A 170 -8.82 -6.23 -35.36
C GLY A 170 -9.52 -5.45 -36.47
N THR A 171 -10.83 -5.60 -36.64
CA THR A 171 -11.61 -4.82 -37.62
C THR A 171 -11.56 -3.32 -37.31
N ARG A 172 -11.52 -2.93 -36.04
CA ARG A 172 -11.34 -1.50 -35.63
C ARG A 172 -9.97 -0.98 -36.10
N ILE A 173 -8.92 -1.78 -35.94
CA ILE A 173 -7.58 -1.44 -36.46
C ILE A 173 -7.60 -1.31 -37.98
N VAL A 174 -8.16 -2.29 -38.72
CA VAL A 174 -8.31 -2.22 -40.18
C VAL A 174 -8.99 -0.93 -40.61
N ARG A 175 -10.09 -0.59 -39.99
CA ARG A 175 -10.81 0.66 -40.30
C ARG A 175 -9.96 1.91 -40.06
N ALA A 176 -9.20 1.93 -38.96
CA ALA A 176 -8.31 3.04 -38.67
C ALA A 176 -7.19 3.16 -39.69
N MET A 177 -6.62 2.03 -40.13
CA MET A 177 -5.64 2.00 -41.22
C MET A 177 -6.22 2.55 -42.51
N GLN A 178 -7.41 2.09 -42.93
CA GLN A 178 -8.08 2.48 -44.17
C GLN A 178 -8.58 3.92 -44.17
N SER A 179 -8.89 4.49 -43.00
CA SER A 179 -9.34 5.88 -42.84
C SER A 179 -8.19 6.86 -42.65
N SER A 180 -6.97 6.40 -42.49
CA SER A 180 -5.77 7.24 -42.40
C SER A 180 -5.44 7.86 -43.75
N GLU A 181 -5.17 9.18 -43.79
CA GLU A 181 -4.65 9.82 -44.98
C GLU A 181 -3.15 9.53 -45.16
N ALA A 182 -2.41 9.36 -44.06
CA ALA A 182 -1.04 8.87 -44.10
C ALA A 182 -1.02 7.37 -44.41
N PRO A 183 -0.17 6.91 -45.35
CA PRO A 183 -0.10 5.51 -45.69
C PRO A 183 0.36 4.67 -44.49
N VAL A 184 -0.37 3.57 -44.23
CA VAL A 184 -0.06 2.64 -43.13
C VAL A 184 0.65 1.41 -43.69
N HIS A 185 1.92 1.28 -43.34
CA HIS A 185 2.77 0.16 -43.69
C HIS A 185 2.85 -0.85 -42.56
N VAL A 186 2.75 -2.15 -42.88
CA VAL A 186 2.90 -3.21 -41.88
C VAL A 186 4.26 -3.91 -42.08
N LEU A 187 4.99 -4.05 -40.95
CA LEU A 187 6.25 -4.78 -40.91
C LEU A 187 6.13 -5.98 -39.98
N VAL A 188 6.29 -7.20 -40.53
CA VAL A 188 6.35 -8.43 -39.72
C VAL A 188 7.80 -8.82 -39.48
N LYS A 189 8.20 -8.91 -38.20
CA LYS A 189 9.56 -9.31 -37.83
C LYS A 189 9.71 -10.80 -37.62
N SER A 190 8.77 -11.45 -36.91
CA SER A 190 8.88 -12.85 -36.57
C SER A 190 7.61 -13.66 -36.87
N TYR A 191 6.44 -13.22 -36.36
CA TYR A 191 5.22 -14.03 -36.44
C TYR A 191 3.95 -13.18 -36.48
N ALA A 192 3.08 -13.45 -37.44
CA ALA A 192 1.74 -12.88 -37.52
C ALA A 192 0.74 -13.94 -37.97
N ALA A 193 -0.26 -14.23 -37.16
CA ALA A 193 -1.27 -15.24 -37.45
C ALA A 193 -2.69 -14.72 -37.32
N SER A 194 -3.64 -15.39 -37.96
CA SER A 194 -5.07 -15.12 -37.86
C SER A 194 -5.37 -13.62 -38.10
N MET A 195 -6.01 -12.93 -37.16
CA MET A 195 -6.35 -11.51 -37.30
C MET A 195 -5.12 -10.61 -37.56
N ALA A 196 -3.94 -10.95 -37.01
CA ALA A 196 -2.71 -10.22 -37.28
C ALA A 196 -2.27 -10.37 -38.77
N ALA A 197 -2.45 -11.55 -39.38
CA ALA A 197 -2.19 -11.76 -40.80
C ALA A 197 -3.20 -10.97 -41.66
N VAL A 198 -4.45 -10.83 -41.25
CA VAL A 198 -5.43 -9.98 -41.96
C VAL A 198 -4.95 -8.51 -41.99
N LEU A 199 -4.37 -7.99 -40.90
CA LEU A 199 -3.81 -6.62 -40.87
C LEU A 199 -2.67 -6.48 -41.90
N VAL A 200 -1.82 -7.51 -42.08
CA VAL A 200 -0.75 -7.51 -43.09
C VAL A 200 -1.31 -7.39 -44.50
N THR A 201 -2.41 -8.09 -44.80
CA THR A 201 -3.01 -8.11 -46.15
C THR A 201 -3.83 -6.88 -46.48
N THR A 202 -4.22 -6.09 -45.46
CA THR A 202 -5.05 -4.89 -45.64
C THR A 202 -4.26 -3.58 -45.60
N ALA A 203 -2.95 -3.65 -45.37
CA ALA A 203 -2.06 -2.49 -45.36
C ALA A 203 -1.77 -1.96 -46.78
N ASP A 204 -1.45 -0.67 -46.90
CA ASP A 204 -1.01 -0.06 -48.15
C ASP A 204 0.27 -0.73 -48.66
N HIS A 205 1.22 -0.98 -47.76
CA HIS A 205 2.44 -1.75 -48.06
C HIS A 205 2.75 -2.70 -46.90
N SER A 206 3.19 -3.91 -47.23
CA SER A 206 3.56 -4.93 -46.24
C SER A 206 4.97 -5.41 -46.47
N TYR A 207 5.70 -5.54 -45.38
CA TYR A 207 7.09 -6.05 -45.38
C TYR A 207 7.20 -7.17 -44.36
N ALA A 208 8.02 -8.15 -44.67
CA ALA A 208 8.33 -9.22 -43.75
C ALA A 208 9.83 -9.52 -43.77
N TYR A 209 10.37 -9.85 -42.59
CA TYR A 209 11.74 -10.38 -42.54
C TYR A 209 11.80 -11.76 -43.18
N PRO A 210 12.97 -12.17 -43.72
CA PRO A 210 13.08 -13.42 -44.48
C PRO A 210 12.59 -14.67 -43.74
N ASN A 211 12.68 -14.68 -42.42
CA ASN A 211 12.26 -15.81 -41.58
C ASN A 211 10.92 -15.54 -40.85
N ALA A 212 10.18 -14.52 -41.24
CA ALA A 212 8.88 -14.26 -40.65
C ALA A 212 7.85 -15.30 -41.11
N ILE A 213 6.99 -15.70 -40.17
CA ILE A 213 5.93 -16.68 -40.42
C ILE A 213 4.59 -15.93 -40.42
N LEU A 214 3.83 -16.14 -41.50
CA LEU A 214 2.45 -15.64 -41.63
C LEU A 214 1.51 -16.83 -41.75
N LEU A 215 0.43 -16.86 -40.94
CA LEU A 215 -0.55 -17.96 -40.90
C LEU A 215 -1.99 -17.43 -40.91
#